data_c0fd0b2676c4f156f33d39d93b6a354b
#
_entry.id   c0fd0b2676c4f156f33d39d93b6a354b
#
_cell.length_a   1.000
_cell.length_b   1.000
_cell.length_c   1.000
_cell.angle_alpha   90.00
_cell.angle_beta   90.00
_cell.angle_gamma   90.00
#
_symmetry.space_group_name_H-M   'P 1'
#
loop_
_entity.id
_entity.type
_entity.pdbx_description
1 polymer ?
#
loop_
_entity_poly.entity_id
_entity_poly.type
_entity_poly.pdbx_seq_one_letter_code
_entity_poly.pdbx_strand_id
1 'polypeptide(L)'
;MDVGDVRLAYRTWGDAFGSPVVLLHGLGGSAADWEAAGPLLGQEWRVFALDLRGHGESDWPDDYDLELMAEDVVGFLDELELDRVGLVGHGMGGVVARLVAQEHSDRVERLVLVEAPPPFPGDPGPAGRAEGLVDYDENAVPAVRDQLADPGPDAVQALGDIVSPTLIVTGGPESTMEQHRQADAASLIPDCRLITVPGGHRMHETRADQVAAHITEFFTS
;
A
#
# COMPACT_ATOMS: atom_id res chain seq x y z
N MET A 1 -17.76 6.43 0.01
CA MET A 1 -17.54 6.82 1.42
C MET A 1 -17.02 8.23 1.42
N ASP A 2 -17.67 9.17 2.08
CA ASP A 2 -17.16 10.54 2.20
C ASP A 2 -16.14 10.55 3.34
N VAL A 3 -14.96 11.09 3.08
CA VAL A 3 -13.84 11.17 4.01
C VAL A 3 -13.26 12.59 3.91
N GLY A 4 -13.44 13.40 4.94
CA GLY A 4 -13.02 14.81 4.89
C GLY A 4 -13.63 15.55 3.69
N ASP A 5 -12.78 15.95 2.76
CA ASP A 5 -13.15 16.69 1.54
C ASP A 5 -13.19 15.82 0.26
N VAL A 6 -12.92 14.51 0.38
CA VAL A 6 -12.93 13.57 -0.75
C VAL A 6 -13.90 12.42 -0.54
N ARG A 7 -14.45 11.90 -1.62
CA ARG A 7 -15.20 10.66 -1.64
C ARG A 7 -14.28 9.54 -2.12
N LEU A 8 -14.11 8.52 -1.28
CA LEU A 8 -13.36 7.32 -1.62
C LEU A 8 -14.29 6.19 -2.06
N ALA A 9 -13.96 5.55 -3.18
CA ALA A 9 -14.54 4.30 -3.62
C ALA A 9 -13.71 3.11 -3.07
N TYR A 10 -14.36 1.96 -2.92
CA TYR A 10 -13.69 0.76 -2.44
C TYR A 10 -14.44 -0.51 -2.84
N ARG A 11 -13.71 -1.63 -2.85
CA ARG A 11 -14.25 -2.98 -3.03
C ARG A 11 -14.12 -3.77 -1.74
N THR A 12 -14.97 -4.78 -1.56
CA THR A 12 -14.93 -5.61 -0.34
C THR A 12 -15.03 -7.09 -0.66
N TRP A 13 -14.36 -7.91 0.17
CA TRP A 13 -14.47 -9.37 0.17
C TRP A 13 -14.48 -9.88 1.61
N GLY A 14 -15.02 -11.09 1.78
CA GLY A 14 -15.01 -11.81 3.07
C GLY A 14 -16.20 -11.53 3.95
N ASP A 15 -16.12 -12.05 5.18
CA ASP A 15 -17.19 -11.93 6.17
C ASP A 15 -17.23 -10.50 6.75
N ALA A 16 -18.41 -9.90 6.80
CA ALA A 16 -18.61 -8.56 7.35
C ALA A 16 -18.20 -8.41 8.83
N PHE A 17 -18.08 -9.50 9.55
CA PHE A 17 -17.66 -9.54 10.96
C PHE A 17 -16.22 -10.03 11.16
N GLY A 18 -15.50 -10.32 10.08
CA GLY A 18 -14.09 -10.71 10.14
C GLY A 18 -13.18 -9.56 10.55
N SER A 19 -11.97 -9.89 11.00
CA SER A 19 -10.93 -8.90 11.29
C SER A 19 -10.62 -8.09 10.02
N PRO A 20 -10.52 -6.75 10.11
CA PRO A 20 -10.40 -5.90 8.94
C PRO A 20 -8.98 -5.90 8.36
N VAL A 21 -8.90 -5.95 7.03
CA VAL A 21 -7.68 -5.76 6.25
C VAL A 21 -7.94 -4.72 5.16
N VAL A 22 -7.08 -3.73 5.06
CA VAL A 22 -7.15 -2.68 4.05
C VAL A 22 -6.03 -2.85 3.04
N LEU A 23 -6.36 -2.81 1.75
CA LEU A 23 -5.45 -2.96 0.62
C LEU A 23 -5.36 -1.65 -0.17
N LEU A 24 -4.15 -1.15 -0.41
CA LEU A 24 -3.87 0.08 -1.14
C LEU A 24 -3.10 -0.24 -2.42
N HIS A 25 -3.57 0.27 -3.55
CA HIS A 25 -2.97 0.06 -4.88
C HIS A 25 -1.76 0.97 -5.14
N GLY A 26 -1.00 0.67 -6.18
CA GLY A 26 0.11 1.50 -6.66
C GLY A 26 -0.33 2.67 -7.55
N LEU A 27 0.61 3.57 -7.86
CA LEU A 27 0.38 4.72 -8.74
C LEU A 27 -0.16 4.27 -10.10
N GLY A 28 -1.25 4.89 -10.53
CA GLY A 28 -1.96 4.55 -11.76
C GLY A 28 -2.75 3.23 -11.69
N GLY A 29 -2.89 2.65 -10.50
CA GLY A 29 -3.73 1.49 -10.22
C GLY A 29 -5.11 1.86 -9.66
N SER A 30 -5.82 0.87 -9.16
CA SER A 30 -7.10 1.02 -8.47
C SER A 30 -7.37 -0.20 -7.57
N ALA A 31 -8.46 -0.20 -6.84
CA ALA A 31 -8.94 -1.36 -6.08
C ALA A 31 -9.06 -2.64 -6.93
N ALA A 32 -9.21 -2.49 -8.24
CA ALA A 32 -9.26 -3.62 -9.19
C ALA A 32 -7.94 -4.42 -9.24
N ASP A 33 -6.80 -3.82 -8.93
CA ASP A 33 -5.51 -4.51 -8.92
C ASP A 33 -5.47 -5.63 -7.85
N TRP A 34 -6.38 -5.58 -6.89
CA TRP A 34 -6.54 -6.58 -5.83
C TRP A 34 -7.59 -7.66 -6.13
N GLU A 35 -8.22 -7.66 -7.32
CA GLU A 35 -9.27 -8.64 -7.65
C GLU A 35 -8.79 -10.10 -7.61
N ALA A 36 -7.51 -10.35 -7.86
CA ALA A 36 -6.97 -11.70 -7.78
C ALA A 36 -6.64 -12.13 -6.33
N ALA A 37 -6.13 -11.23 -5.50
CA ALA A 37 -5.72 -11.53 -4.12
C ALA A 37 -6.84 -11.29 -3.09
N GLY A 38 -7.70 -10.28 -3.30
CA GLY A 38 -8.77 -9.91 -2.37
C GLY A 38 -9.71 -11.05 -1.99
N PRO A 39 -10.25 -11.83 -2.94
CA PRO A 39 -11.09 -12.99 -2.60
C PRO A 39 -10.36 -14.10 -1.83
N LEU A 40 -9.04 -14.25 -2.04
CA LEU A 40 -8.23 -15.23 -1.31
C LEU A 40 -8.05 -14.81 0.14
N LEU A 41 -7.73 -13.54 0.38
CA LEU A 41 -7.64 -12.95 1.72
C LEU A 41 -9.02 -12.92 2.39
N GLY A 42 -10.09 -12.69 1.62
CA GLY A 42 -11.47 -12.68 2.10
C GLY A 42 -11.98 -14.02 2.63
N GLN A 43 -11.21 -15.11 2.51
CA GLN A 43 -11.54 -16.38 3.17
C GLN A 43 -11.37 -16.32 4.69
N GLU A 44 -10.47 -15.45 5.16
CA GLU A 44 -10.11 -15.33 6.59
C GLU A 44 -10.44 -13.95 7.18
N TRP A 45 -10.48 -12.88 6.36
CA TRP A 45 -10.64 -11.50 6.82
C TRP A 45 -11.79 -10.76 6.13
N ARG A 46 -12.18 -9.65 6.74
CA ARG A 46 -13.00 -8.63 6.09
C ARG A 46 -12.06 -7.69 5.33
N VAL A 47 -12.02 -7.81 4.01
CA VAL A 47 -11.06 -7.12 3.15
C VAL A 47 -11.71 -5.89 2.51
N PHE A 48 -10.98 -4.77 2.53
CA PHE A 48 -11.33 -3.53 1.82
C PHE A 48 -10.19 -3.15 0.89
N ALA A 49 -10.42 -2.99 -0.40
CA ALA A 49 -9.45 -2.39 -1.31
C ALA A 49 -9.94 -1.01 -1.72
N LEU A 50 -9.15 0.02 -1.42
CA LEU A 50 -9.50 1.42 -1.68
C LEU A 50 -9.01 1.84 -3.06
N ASP A 51 -9.80 2.69 -3.71
CA ASP A 51 -9.31 3.62 -4.72
C ASP A 51 -8.80 4.86 -3.99
N LEU A 52 -7.50 5.13 -4.02
CA LEU A 52 -6.92 6.33 -3.41
C LEU A 52 -7.33 7.58 -4.20
N ARG A 53 -7.30 8.78 -3.57
CA ARG A 53 -7.59 10.05 -4.25
C ARG A 53 -6.86 10.14 -5.60
N GLY A 54 -7.52 10.67 -6.61
CA GLY A 54 -6.97 10.75 -7.96
C GLY A 54 -6.99 9.46 -8.76
N HIS A 55 -7.59 8.36 -8.23
CA HIS A 55 -7.60 7.05 -8.87
C HIS A 55 -8.99 6.40 -8.83
N GLY A 56 -9.24 5.54 -9.83
CA GLY A 56 -10.45 4.74 -9.93
C GLY A 56 -11.73 5.57 -9.85
N GLU A 57 -12.67 5.12 -9.04
CA GLU A 57 -13.98 5.76 -8.83
C GLU A 57 -13.98 6.76 -7.65
N SER A 58 -12.81 7.02 -7.02
CA SER A 58 -12.65 8.08 -6.02
C SER A 58 -12.59 9.46 -6.62
N ASP A 59 -12.74 10.50 -5.81
CA ASP A 59 -12.62 11.89 -6.27
C ASP A 59 -11.19 12.23 -6.71
N TRP A 60 -11.09 13.20 -7.63
CA TRP A 60 -9.83 13.69 -8.21
C TRP A 60 -9.65 15.17 -7.87
N PRO A 61 -9.14 15.49 -6.65
CA PRO A 61 -9.14 16.86 -6.10
C PRO A 61 -7.97 17.74 -6.56
N ASP A 62 -7.14 17.30 -7.53
CA ASP A 62 -5.91 17.98 -7.98
C ASP A 62 -4.82 18.14 -6.90
N ASP A 63 -5.00 17.56 -5.72
CA ASP A 63 -4.02 17.52 -4.62
C ASP A 63 -3.67 16.06 -4.29
N TYR A 64 -2.45 15.68 -4.63
CA TYR A 64 -1.98 14.28 -4.59
C TYR A 64 -0.76 14.11 -3.69
N ASP A 65 -0.81 14.76 -2.53
CA ASP A 65 0.17 14.59 -1.48
C ASP A 65 0.03 13.22 -0.82
N LEU A 66 1.15 12.54 -0.56
CA LEU A 66 1.15 11.20 0.04
C LEU A 66 0.71 11.21 1.51
N GLU A 67 0.97 12.30 2.23
CA GLU A 67 0.50 12.48 3.60
C GLU A 67 -1.02 12.67 3.63
N LEU A 68 -1.59 13.45 2.70
CA LEU A 68 -3.05 13.55 2.55
C LEU A 68 -3.68 12.20 2.19
N MET A 69 -3.03 11.38 1.35
CA MET A 69 -3.51 10.02 1.08
C MET A 69 -3.50 9.15 2.33
N ALA A 70 -2.51 9.32 3.21
CA ALA A 70 -2.47 8.62 4.48
C ALA A 70 -3.59 9.06 5.42
N GLU A 71 -3.88 10.37 5.49
CA GLU A 71 -5.01 10.91 6.24
C GLU A 71 -6.37 10.44 5.70
N ASP A 72 -6.52 10.32 4.37
CA ASP A 72 -7.71 9.72 3.76
C ASP A 72 -7.92 8.29 4.23
N VAL A 73 -6.85 7.49 4.30
CA VAL A 73 -6.93 6.11 4.80
C VAL A 73 -7.38 6.11 6.26
N VAL A 74 -6.83 6.96 7.11
CA VAL A 74 -7.23 7.07 8.52
C VAL A 74 -8.69 7.50 8.64
N GLY A 75 -9.11 8.52 7.88
CA GLY A 75 -10.51 8.95 7.82
C GLY A 75 -11.46 7.85 7.34
N PHE A 76 -11.02 7.03 6.37
CA PHE A 76 -11.79 5.85 5.95
C PHE A 76 -11.95 4.83 7.08
N LEU A 77 -10.91 4.61 7.89
CA LEU A 77 -11.00 3.73 9.07
C LEU A 77 -12.00 4.29 10.09
N ASP A 78 -11.99 5.60 10.32
CA ASP A 78 -12.88 6.27 11.26
C ASP A 78 -14.35 6.18 10.83
N GLU A 79 -14.65 6.44 9.55
CA GLU A 79 -16.01 6.36 9.00
C GLU A 79 -16.60 4.93 9.05
N LEU A 80 -15.76 3.91 9.02
CA LEU A 80 -16.18 2.51 9.14
C LEU A 80 -16.07 1.96 10.57
N GLU A 81 -15.70 2.81 11.54
CA GLU A 81 -15.49 2.41 12.95
C GLU A 81 -14.48 1.25 13.08
N LEU A 82 -13.42 1.26 12.26
CA LEU A 82 -12.35 0.27 12.28
C LEU A 82 -11.23 0.77 13.19
N ASP A 83 -11.19 0.31 14.43
CA ASP A 83 -10.19 0.75 15.41
C ASP A 83 -8.75 0.42 14.95
N ARG A 84 -8.54 -0.81 14.48
CA ARG A 84 -7.21 -1.33 14.10
C ARG A 84 -7.33 -2.34 12.97
N VAL A 85 -6.41 -2.26 11.99
CA VAL A 85 -6.47 -3.07 10.77
C VAL A 85 -5.13 -3.72 10.42
N GLY A 86 -5.16 -4.83 9.68
CA GLY A 86 -4.05 -5.23 8.84
C GLY A 86 -3.98 -4.29 7.63
N LEU A 87 -2.83 -3.69 7.38
CA LEU A 87 -2.66 -2.73 6.29
C LEU A 87 -1.67 -3.26 5.25
N VAL A 88 -2.09 -3.35 4.01
CA VAL A 88 -1.31 -3.87 2.89
C VAL A 88 -1.23 -2.81 1.81
N GLY A 89 -0.03 -2.42 1.38
CA GLY A 89 0.13 -1.45 0.31
C GLY A 89 1.10 -1.91 -0.77
N HIS A 90 0.72 -1.71 -2.03
CA HIS A 90 1.55 -1.95 -3.20
C HIS A 90 2.12 -0.64 -3.76
N GLY A 91 3.40 -0.60 -4.11
CA GLY A 91 4.01 0.56 -4.74
C GLY A 91 3.77 1.85 -3.95
N MET A 92 3.14 2.86 -4.57
CA MET A 92 2.71 4.11 -3.92
C MET A 92 1.83 3.83 -2.69
N GLY A 93 0.84 2.94 -2.80
CA GLY A 93 0.00 2.55 -1.66
C GLY A 93 0.79 1.92 -0.51
N GLY A 94 1.96 1.33 -0.77
CA GLY A 94 2.87 0.88 0.27
C GLY A 94 3.56 2.04 1.00
N VAL A 95 3.86 3.14 0.29
CA VAL A 95 4.37 4.36 0.93
C VAL A 95 3.29 4.99 1.80
N VAL A 96 2.06 5.10 1.31
CA VAL A 96 0.90 5.57 2.09
C VAL A 96 0.69 4.71 3.33
N ALA A 97 0.69 3.37 3.18
CA ALA A 97 0.55 2.44 4.31
C ALA A 97 1.65 2.61 5.36
N ARG A 98 2.88 2.87 4.92
CA ARG A 98 4.03 3.17 5.79
C ARG A 98 3.82 4.47 6.56
N LEU A 99 3.35 5.54 5.91
CA LEU A 99 3.05 6.81 6.57
C LEU A 99 1.97 6.63 7.64
N VAL A 100 0.88 5.92 7.34
CA VAL A 100 -0.14 5.57 8.35
C VAL A 100 0.48 4.82 9.52
N ALA A 101 1.35 3.84 9.28
CA ALA A 101 1.97 3.06 10.36
C ALA A 101 2.96 3.88 11.20
N GLN A 102 3.57 4.92 10.66
CA GLN A 102 4.47 5.83 11.36
C GLN A 102 3.70 6.85 12.22
N GLU A 103 2.66 7.45 11.68
CA GLU A 103 1.95 8.57 12.31
C GLU A 103 0.76 8.10 13.17
N HIS A 104 0.14 6.98 12.79
CA HIS A 104 -1.04 6.38 13.42
C HIS A 104 -0.79 4.92 13.80
N SER A 105 0.28 4.67 14.54
CA SER A 105 0.74 3.32 14.87
C SER A 105 -0.28 2.48 15.65
N ASP A 106 -1.18 3.11 16.38
CA ASP A 106 -2.30 2.49 17.08
C ASP A 106 -3.39 1.95 16.15
N ARG A 107 -3.44 2.41 14.90
CA ARG A 107 -4.41 2.01 13.88
C ARG A 107 -3.94 0.80 13.04
N VAL A 108 -2.65 0.45 13.09
CA VAL A 108 -2.08 -0.63 12.28
C VAL A 108 -1.68 -1.81 13.15
N GLU A 109 -2.34 -2.94 12.97
CA GLU A 109 -2.02 -4.19 13.68
C GLU A 109 -0.79 -4.86 13.07
N ARG A 110 -0.77 -4.98 11.75
CA ARG A 110 0.34 -5.53 10.96
C ARG A 110 0.45 -4.78 9.64
N LEU A 111 1.65 -4.55 9.19
CA LEU A 111 1.95 -3.83 7.95
C LEU A 111 2.55 -4.77 6.90
N VAL A 112 2.04 -4.71 5.67
CA VAL A 112 2.63 -5.42 4.53
C VAL A 112 2.94 -4.43 3.41
N LEU A 113 4.20 -4.40 2.99
CA LEU A 113 4.71 -3.52 1.94
C LEU A 113 5.09 -4.37 0.72
N VAL A 114 4.28 -4.30 -0.34
CA VAL A 114 4.48 -5.07 -1.57
C VAL A 114 5.13 -4.18 -2.61
N GLU A 115 6.40 -4.44 -2.97
CA GLU A 115 7.12 -3.63 -3.96
C GLU A 115 6.99 -2.11 -3.70
N ALA A 116 6.98 -1.71 -2.44
CA ALA A 116 6.88 -0.31 -2.04
C ALA A 116 8.23 0.40 -2.18
N PRO A 117 8.32 1.59 -2.78
CA PRO A 117 9.56 2.35 -2.80
C PRO A 117 10.04 2.66 -1.38
N PRO A 118 11.27 2.26 -1.02
CA PRO A 118 11.83 2.63 0.28
C PRO A 118 12.19 4.13 0.28
N PRO A 119 12.19 4.79 1.46
CA PRO A 119 12.34 6.24 1.56
C PRO A 119 13.80 6.70 1.39
N PHE A 120 14.46 6.22 0.37
CA PHE A 120 15.81 6.68 0.00
C PHE A 120 15.70 7.59 -1.22
N PRO A 121 16.36 8.76 -1.24
CA PRO A 121 16.37 9.64 -2.41
C PRO A 121 16.84 8.93 -3.68
N GLY A 122 16.23 9.24 -4.82
CA GLY A 122 16.61 8.68 -6.11
C GLY A 122 15.44 8.43 -7.05
N ASP A 123 15.68 7.70 -8.13
CA ASP A 123 14.62 7.36 -9.09
C ASP A 123 13.62 6.39 -8.44
N PRO A 124 12.34 6.77 -8.33
CA PRO A 124 11.31 5.90 -7.77
C PRO A 124 10.91 4.71 -8.67
N GLY A 125 11.61 4.51 -9.77
CA GLY A 125 11.28 3.49 -10.75
C GLY A 125 10.30 3.97 -11.83
N PRO A 126 9.81 3.11 -12.72
CA PRO A 126 8.91 3.50 -13.79
C PRO A 126 7.58 4.00 -13.22
N ALA A 127 7.03 5.04 -13.84
CA ALA A 127 5.68 5.49 -13.58
C ALA A 127 4.68 4.40 -13.98
N GLY A 128 3.65 4.28 -13.18
CA GLY A 128 2.59 3.29 -13.25
C GLY A 128 2.06 2.87 -14.62
N ARG A 129 0.92 2.29 -14.63
CA ARG A 129 0.26 1.62 -15.77
C ARG A 129 0.11 2.58 -16.97
N ALA A 130 0.85 2.36 -18.04
CA ALA A 130 0.80 3.16 -19.25
C ALA A 130 0.34 2.33 -20.46
N GLU A 131 -0.87 1.73 -20.44
CA GLU A 131 -1.55 1.30 -21.68
C GLU A 131 -3.03 1.01 -21.40
N GLY A 132 -3.94 1.81 -21.98
CA GLY A 132 -5.40 1.59 -21.91
C GLY A 132 -6.18 2.83 -21.48
N LEU A 133 -7.45 2.64 -21.12
CA LEU A 133 -8.27 3.67 -20.47
C LEU A 133 -7.61 4.02 -19.12
N VAL A 134 -7.26 5.29 -18.95
CA VAL A 134 -6.61 5.81 -17.77
C VAL A 134 -7.69 6.03 -16.71
N ASP A 135 -7.66 5.25 -15.65
CA ASP A 135 -8.58 5.33 -14.50
C ASP A 135 -7.94 6.11 -13.34
N TYR A 136 -7.16 7.15 -13.66
CA TYR A 136 -6.51 8.01 -12.69
C TYR A 136 -6.23 9.39 -13.29
N ASP A 137 -6.10 10.42 -12.46
CA ASP A 137 -5.69 11.74 -12.89
C ASP A 137 -4.20 11.73 -13.29
N GLU A 138 -3.92 12.11 -14.54
CA GLU A 138 -2.54 12.19 -15.04
C GLU A 138 -1.67 13.17 -14.23
N ASN A 139 -2.27 14.18 -13.58
CA ASN A 139 -1.57 15.12 -12.70
C ASN A 139 -1.06 14.44 -11.41
N ALA A 140 -1.65 13.33 -10.98
CA ALA A 140 -1.17 12.57 -9.83
C ALA A 140 0.23 11.96 -10.08
N VAL A 141 0.54 11.61 -11.34
CA VAL A 141 1.80 10.93 -11.68
C VAL A 141 3.03 11.80 -11.35
N PRO A 142 3.19 13.02 -11.89
CA PRO A 142 4.33 13.86 -11.54
C PRO A 142 4.36 14.22 -10.06
N ALA A 143 3.21 14.58 -9.46
CA ALA A 143 3.12 14.97 -8.06
C ALA A 143 3.62 13.87 -7.10
N VAL A 144 3.17 12.64 -7.30
CA VAL A 144 3.61 11.49 -6.49
C VAL A 144 5.07 11.13 -6.77
N ARG A 145 5.51 11.15 -8.05
CA ARG A 145 6.90 10.80 -8.39
C ARG A 145 7.91 11.75 -7.78
N ASP A 146 7.62 13.04 -7.74
CA ASP A 146 8.50 14.05 -7.14
C ASP A 146 8.67 13.78 -5.63
N GLN A 147 7.61 13.44 -4.92
CA GLN A 147 7.65 13.08 -3.50
C GLN A 147 8.39 11.74 -3.25
N LEU A 148 8.20 10.75 -4.13
CA LEU A 148 8.92 9.48 -4.04
C LEU A 148 10.42 9.64 -4.34
N ALA A 149 10.81 10.58 -5.19
CA ALA A 149 12.21 10.86 -5.54
C ALA A 149 12.95 11.60 -4.43
N ASP A 150 12.25 12.43 -3.66
CA ASP A 150 12.78 13.19 -2.53
C ASP A 150 11.84 13.08 -1.32
N PRO A 151 11.90 11.97 -0.58
CA PRO A 151 10.99 11.69 0.55
C PRO A 151 11.29 12.54 1.81
N GLY A 152 12.19 13.49 1.71
CA GLY A 152 12.58 14.34 2.83
C GLY A 152 13.71 13.77 3.70
N PRO A 153 14.35 14.64 4.51
CA PRO A 153 15.58 14.29 5.23
C PRO A 153 15.39 13.25 6.34
N ASP A 154 14.22 13.19 6.94
CA ASP A 154 13.94 12.35 8.12
C ASP A 154 13.27 11.02 7.74
N ALA A 155 12.87 10.84 6.49
CA ALA A 155 12.06 9.70 6.05
C ALA A 155 12.74 8.33 6.26
N VAL A 156 14.07 8.27 6.13
CA VAL A 156 14.85 7.06 6.41
C VAL A 156 14.87 6.74 7.91
N GLN A 157 15.05 7.75 8.75
CA GLN A 157 15.09 7.59 10.21
C GLN A 157 13.73 7.16 10.74
N ALA A 158 12.64 7.68 10.17
CA ALA A 158 11.27 7.36 10.54
C ALA A 158 10.88 5.89 10.30
N LEU A 159 11.67 5.10 9.55
CA LEU A 159 11.50 3.65 9.49
C LEU A 159 11.64 2.98 10.86
N GLY A 160 12.45 3.55 11.75
CA GLY A 160 12.63 3.08 13.12
C GLY A 160 11.42 3.32 14.03
N ASP A 161 10.50 4.19 13.63
CA ASP A 161 9.29 4.53 14.41
C ASP A 161 8.12 3.56 14.11
N ILE A 162 8.26 2.69 13.11
CA ILE A 162 7.25 1.67 12.80
C ILE A 162 7.27 0.60 13.89
N VAL A 163 6.24 0.57 14.71
CA VAL A 163 6.10 -0.39 15.81
C VAL A 163 5.29 -1.64 15.43
N SER A 164 4.52 -1.57 14.34
CA SER A 164 3.75 -2.70 13.83
C SER A 164 4.68 -3.76 13.25
N PRO A 165 4.49 -5.06 13.54
CA PRO A 165 5.16 -6.12 12.80
C PRO A 165 4.98 -5.90 11.30
N THR A 166 6.08 -5.94 10.56
CA THR A 166 6.12 -5.58 9.14
C THR A 166 6.60 -6.73 8.27
N LEU A 167 5.94 -6.93 7.14
CA LEU A 167 6.37 -7.82 6.07
C LEU A 167 6.68 -7.01 4.81
N ILE A 168 7.90 -7.08 4.30
CA ILE A 168 8.25 -6.56 2.99
C ILE A 168 8.25 -7.72 1.99
N VAL A 169 7.51 -7.56 0.88
CA VAL A 169 7.42 -8.54 -0.20
C VAL A 169 8.02 -7.95 -1.45
N THR A 170 9.10 -8.56 -1.96
CA THR A 170 9.81 -8.11 -3.16
C THR A 170 9.56 -9.02 -4.36
N GLY A 171 9.57 -8.46 -5.57
CA GLY A 171 9.35 -9.16 -6.83
C GLY A 171 10.55 -9.93 -7.39
N GLY A 172 11.68 -9.89 -6.68
CA GLY A 172 12.91 -10.55 -7.10
C GLY A 172 13.58 -9.91 -8.31
N PRO A 173 14.38 -10.67 -9.08
CA PRO A 173 15.20 -10.13 -10.19
C PRO A 173 14.39 -9.51 -11.34
N GLU A 174 13.10 -9.85 -11.45
CA GLU A 174 12.19 -9.29 -12.47
C GLU A 174 11.58 -7.95 -12.03
N SER A 175 11.80 -7.55 -10.77
CA SER A 175 11.34 -6.27 -10.25
C SER A 175 12.13 -5.11 -10.85
N THR A 176 11.44 -3.99 -11.04
CA THR A 176 12.06 -2.70 -11.36
C THR A 176 12.64 -2.00 -10.14
N MET A 177 12.32 -2.49 -8.93
CA MET A 177 12.86 -1.97 -7.67
C MET A 177 14.22 -2.59 -7.36
N GLU A 178 15.14 -1.76 -6.87
CA GLU A 178 16.46 -2.23 -6.43
C GLU A 178 16.35 -3.05 -5.14
N GLN A 179 16.58 -4.36 -5.27
CA GLN A 179 16.37 -5.33 -4.18
C GLN A 179 17.23 -5.04 -2.93
N HIS A 180 18.45 -4.50 -3.12
CA HIS A 180 19.30 -4.12 -1.99
C HIS A 180 18.71 -2.98 -1.16
N ARG A 181 18.05 -1.99 -1.79
CA ARG A 181 17.37 -0.90 -1.08
C ARG A 181 16.19 -1.41 -0.23
N GLN A 182 15.48 -2.43 -0.71
CA GLN A 182 14.45 -3.10 0.08
C GLN A 182 15.02 -3.79 1.33
N ALA A 183 16.18 -4.45 1.18
CA ALA A 183 16.87 -5.08 2.30
C ALA A 183 17.41 -4.04 3.31
N ASP A 184 17.93 -2.92 2.81
CA ASP A 184 18.38 -1.82 3.67
C ASP A 184 17.20 -1.25 4.49
N ALA A 185 16.06 -0.98 3.85
CA ALA A 185 14.85 -0.53 4.55
C ALA A 185 14.36 -1.56 5.59
N ALA A 186 14.33 -2.84 5.23
CA ALA A 186 13.95 -3.91 6.16
C ALA A 186 14.84 -3.95 7.41
N SER A 187 16.12 -3.63 7.28
CA SER A 187 17.06 -3.61 8.39
C SER A 187 16.85 -2.46 9.39
N LEU A 188 16.12 -1.41 8.97
CA LEU A 188 15.84 -0.22 9.77
C LEU A 188 14.50 -0.30 10.51
N ILE A 189 13.60 -1.19 10.10
CA ILE A 189 12.31 -1.42 10.77
C ILE A 189 12.52 -2.45 11.89
N PRO A 190 12.13 -2.15 13.15
CA PRO A 190 12.48 -2.98 14.33
C PRO A 190 11.99 -4.43 14.26
N ASP A 191 10.75 -4.68 13.81
CA ASP A 191 10.18 -6.02 13.63
C ASP A 191 9.79 -6.20 12.16
N CYS A 192 10.74 -6.57 11.33
CA CYS A 192 10.55 -6.71 9.89
C CYS A 192 11.02 -8.07 9.36
N ARG A 193 10.17 -8.66 8.52
CA ARG A 193 10.53 -9.81 7.69
C ARG A 193 10.58 -9.37 6.22
N LEU A 194 11.58 -9.83 5.49
CA LEU A 194 11.72 -9.62 4.05
C LEU A 194 11.60 -10.95 3.34
N ILE A 195 10.71 -11.04 2.36
CA ILE A 195 10.55 -12.22 1.51
C ILE A 195 10.58 -11.83 0.04
N THR A 196 10.85 -12.79 -0.82
CA THR A 196 10.81 -12.62 -2.27
C THR A 196 9.78 -13.55 -2.89
N VAL A 197 8.84 -12.98 -3.64
CA VAL A 197 7.90 -13.71 -4.50
C VAL A 197 8.25 -13.36 -5.94
N PRO A 198 8.93 -14.24 -6.71
CA PRO A 198 9.31 -13.93 -8.09
C PRO A 198 8.10 -13.65 -8.97
N GLY A 199 8.09 -12.53 -9.67
CA GLY A 199 6.96 -12.10 -10.51
C GLY A 199 6.99 -10.61 -10.84
N GLY A 200 8.08 -9.91 -10.46
CA GLY A 200 8.27 -8.49 -10.77
C GLY A 200 7.36 -7.58 -9.96
N HIS A 201 7.23 -6.33 -10.41
CA HIS A 201 6.53 -5.28 -9.67
C HIS A 201 5.03 -5.59 -9.42
N ARG A 202 4.36 -6.28 -10.34
CA ARG A 202 2.91 -6.60 -10.23
C ARG A 202 2.64 -8.03 -9.76
N MET A 203 3.47 -8.58 -8.88
CA MET A 203 3.30 -9.95 -8.39
C MET A 203 1.98 -10.18 -7.63
N HIS A 204 1.44 -9.16 -6.99
CA HIS A 204 0.14 -9.25 -6.30
C HIS A 204 -1.03 -9.57 -7.25
N GLU A 205 -0.85 -9.34 -8.55
CA GLU A 205 -1.78 -9.76 -9.59
C GLU A 205 -1.37 -11.09 -10.24
N THR A 206 -0.09 -11.20 -10.65
CA THR A 206 0.41 -12.34 -11.45
C THR A 206 0.74 -13.57 -10.61
N ARG A 207 0.92 -13.40 -9.30
CA ARG A 207 1.22 -14.43 -8.29
C ARG A 207 0.33 -14.25 -7.05
N ALA A 208 -0.93 -13.87 -7.27
CA ALA A 208 -1.86 -13.52 -6.20
C ALA A 208 -2.02 -14.62 -5.14
N ASP A 209 -1.98 -15.88 -5.55
CA ASP A 209 -2.04 -17.05 -4.68
C ASP A 209 -0.85 -17.09 -3.69
N GLN A 210 0.36 -16.83 -4.18
CA GLN A 210 1.57 -16.85 -3.35
C GLN A 210 1.60 -15.62 -2.43
N VAL A 211 1.28 -14.43 -2.95
CA VAL A 211 1.24 -13.20 -2.16
C VAL A 211 0.17 -13.31 -1.06
N ALA A 212 -1.04 -13.76 -1.38
CA ALA A 212 -2.10 -13.95 -0.39
C ALA A 212 -1.71 -14.99 0.67
N ALA A 213 -1.07 -16.10 0.28
CA ALA A 213 -0.61 -17.12 1.24
C ALA A 213 0.42 -16.54 2.23
N HIS A 214 1.39 -15.75 1.76
CA HIS A 214 2.38 -15.12 2.65
C HIS A 214 1.77 -14.05 3.55
N ILE A 215 0.81 -13.25 3.06
CA ILE A 215 0.06 -12.30 3.89
C ILE A 215 -0.72 -13.06 4.97
N THR A 216 -1.41 -14.15 4.59
CA THR A 216 -2.16 -15.01 5.53
C THR A 216 -1.25 -15.58 6.61
N GLU A 217 -0.13 -16.19 6.24
CA GLU A 217 0.84 -16.72 7.20
C GLU A 217 1.35 -15.63 8.16
N PHE A 218 1.65 -14.45 7.63
CA PHE A 218 2.14 -13.34 8.44
C PHE A 218 1.07 -12.77 9.37
N PHE A 219 -0.17 -12.68 8.95
CA PHE A 219 -1.26 -12.15 9.77
C PHE A 219 -1.73 -13.12 10.87
N THR A 220 -1.45 -14.41 10.71
CA THR A 220 -1.81 -15.46 11.68
C THR A 220 -0.67 -15.89 12.61
N SER A 221 0.54 -15.33 12.42
CA SER A 221 1.75 -15.70 13.18
C SER A 221 1.89 -15.06 14.56
#